data_ff7a7972f13927ac13cce91567092464
#
_entry.id   ff7a7972f13927ac13cce91567092464
#
_cell.length_a   1.000
_cell.length_b   1.000
_cell.length_c   1.000
_cell.angle_alpha   90.00
_cell.angle_beta   90.00
_cell.angle_gamma   90.00
#
_symmetry.space_group_name_H-M   'P 1'
#
loop_
_entity.id
_entity.type
_entity.pdbx_description
1 polymer ?
#
loop_
_entity_poly.entity_id
_entity_poly.type
_entity_poly.pdbx_seq_one_letter_code
_entity_poly.pdbx_strand_id
1 'polypeptide(L)'
;MMNKDNIITVLVSVIASVVVSVALASSVAGKSPVSAAGNTQDMNQAIEDYLMNNPSKIREALELAAQQEQIEAQKRVFENYKKNWKEMSEADNSPFVGPKDAKVTIVEFFDFNCGYCKRLAPELMKVIKANKDVKFVFKPVTFLGSIQIAKAALAANKQGKFLEVYEAFLTHNGQVNAEVIEEVIRNAGLDVDETKKIMESDEIKKALSSITELSQKIEIRGVPTLVINGEPLQAIEQGPIQNAIDERK
;
A
#
# COMPACT_ATOMS: atom_id res chain seq x y z
N MET A 1 10.79 -11.47 22.30
CA MET A 1 11.90 -11.91 21.42
C MET A 1 12.01 -13.44 21.49
N MET A 2 11.42 -14.14 20.54
CA MET A 2 11.63 -15.61 20.45
C MET A 2 12.86 -15.85 19.59
N ASN A 3 13.85 -16.54 20.18
CA ASN A 3 15.11 -16.87 19.54
C ASN A 3 14.88 -17.87 18.39
N LYS A 4 15.63 -17.73 17.27
CA LYS A 4 15.53 -18.61 16.08
C LYS A 4 15.66 -20.10 16.42
N ASP A 5 16.40 -20.45 17.44
CA ASP A 5 16.61 -21.82 17.88
C ASP A 5 15.36 -22.47 18.50
N ASN A 6 14.47 -21.67 19.09
CA ASN A 6 13.19 -22.16 19.64
C ASN A 6 12.16 -22.49 18.54
N ILE A 7 12.21 -21.81 17.38
CA ILE A 7 11.30 -22.06 16.26
C ILE A 7 11.68 -23.36 15.55
N ILE A 8 12.96 -23.63 15.40
CA ILE A 8 13.46 -24.88 14.78
C ILE A 8 13.14 -26.08 15.67
N THR A 9 13.26 -25.95 16.99
CA THR A 9 12.97 -27.04 17.95
C THR A 9 11.49 -27.39 17.97
N VAL A 10 10.58 -26.43 17.82
CA VAL A 10 9.13 -26.66 17.75
C VAL A 10 8.74 -27.34 16.44
N LEU A 11 9.34 -26.94 15.31
CA LEU A 11 9.08 -27.56 14.01
C LEU A 11 9.58 -29.01 13.92
N VAL A 12 10.73 -29.31 14.51
CA VAL A 12 11.28 -30.68 14.54
C VAL A 12 10.45 -31.61 15.44
N SER A 13 9.90 -31.12 16.55
CA SER A 13 9.05 -31.92 17.43
C SER A 13 7.70 -32.28 16.84
N VAL A 14 7.12 -31.40 16.01
CA VAL A 14 5.84 -31.65 15.31
C VAL A 14 6.02 -32.69 14.18
N ILE A 15 7.13 -32.64 13.46
CA ILE A 15 7.42 -33.61 12.39
C ILE A 15 7.72 -34.99 12.97
N ALA A 16 8.41 -35.08 14.10
CA ALA A 16 8.72 -36.35 14.76
C ALA A 16 7.47 -37.07 15.30
N SER A 17 6.45 -36.34 15.76
CA SER A 17 5.20 -36.93 16.28
C SER A 17 4.30 -37.50 15.19
N VAL A 18 4.38 -36.98 13.95
CA VAL A 18 3.59 -37.50 12.81
C VAL A 18 4.21 -38.78 12.24
N VAL A 19 5.52 -38.90 12.23
CA VAL A 19 6.24 -40.08 11.69
C VAL A 19 6.11 -41.28 12.60
N VAL A 20 6.06 -41.12 13.94
CA VAL A 20 5.90 -42.20 14.89
C VAL A 20 4.48 -42.81 14.86
N SER A 21 3.46 -42.01 14.51
CA SER A 21 2.08 -42.48 14.44
C SER A 21 1.81 -43.41 13.23
N VAL A 22 2.63 -43.36 12.18
CA VAL A 22 2.49 -44.17 10.98
C VAL A 22 3.19 -45.55 11.13
N ALA A 23 4.20 -45.65 11.99
CA ALA A 23 5.01 -46.87 12.14
C ALA A 23 4.42 -47.91 13.10
N LEU A 24 3.40 -47.59 13.91
CA LEU A 24 2.81 -48.50 14.91
C LEU A 24 1.53 -49.19 14.40
N ALA A 25 1.11 -48.96 13.16
CA ALA A 25 -0.08 -49.59 12.56
C ALA A 25 0.22 -50.88 11.80
N SER A 26 1.46 -51.44 11.83
CA SER A 26 1.87 -52.53 10.96
C SER A 26 1.89 -53.93 11.61
N SER A 27 1.29 -54.11 12.78
CA SER A 27 1.36 -55.40 13.46
C SER A 27 0.06 -55.85 14.11
N VAL A 28 -1.06 -55.86 13.31
CA VAL A 28 -2.23 -56.71 13.60
C VAL A 28 -2.60 -57.42 12.32
N ALA A 29 -2.09 -58.63 12.22
CA ALA A 29 -2.50 -59.58 11.16
C ALA A 29 -3.96 -59.96 11.32
N GLY A 30 -4.72 -59.84 10.26
CA GLY A 30 -5.97 -60.59 10.08
C GLY A 30 -7.26 -59.75 10.01
N LYS A 31 -7.36 -58.80 9.05
CA LYS A 31 -8.64 -58.47 8.40
C LYS A 31 -8.33 -58.08 6.97
N SER A 32 -9.11 -58.67 6.05
CA SER A 32 -9.08 -58.47 4.61
C SER A 32 -8.93 -57.01 4.22
N PRO A 33 -8.25 -56.70 3.11
CA PRO A 33 -8.21 -55.30 2.63
C PRO A 33 -9.64 -54.85 2.41
N VAL A 34 -10.07 -53.88 3.21
CA VAL A 34 -11.27 -53.11 2.91
C VAL A 34 -11.02 -52.53 1.52
N SER A 35 -11.75 -53.06 0.55
CA SER A 35 -11.77 -52.57 -0.82
C SER A 35 -11.99 -51.05 -0.77
N ALA A 36 -10.99 -50.29 -1.10
CA ALA A 36 -11.05 -48.82 -1.17
C ALA A 36 -11.83 -48.32 -2.42
N ALA A 37 -12.81 -49.13 -2.85
CA ALA A 37 -13.87 -48.73 -3.78
C ALA A 37 -15.16 -48.47 -3.00
N GLY A 38 -15.05 -47.69 -1.91
CA GLY A 38 -16.21 -47.00 -1.37
C GLY A 38 -16.71 -46.05 -2.45
N ASN A 39 -17.97 -46.26 -2.86
CA ASN A 39 -18.64 -45.48 -3.88
C ASN A 39 -18.39 -43.96 -3.61
N THR A 40 -17.71 -43.30 -4.50
CA THR A 40 -17.42 -41.85 -4.41
C THR A 40 -18.71 -41.05 -4.20
N GLN A 41 -19.86 -41.56 -4.64
CA GLN A 41 -21.16 -40.98 -4.41
C GLN A 41 -21.57 -41.02 -2.93
N ASP A 42 -21.36 -42.13 -2.22
CA ASP A 42 -21.70 -42.25 -0.80
C ASP A 42 -20.84 -41.37 0.06
N MET A 43 -19.55 -41.19 -0.30
CA MET A 43 -18.66 -40.28 0.39
C MET A 43 -19.03 -38.83 0.16
N ASN A 44 -19.37 -38.44 -1.07
CA ASN A 44 -19.79 -37.08 -1.38
C ASN A 44 -21.10 -36.74 -0.65
N GLN A 45 -22.06 -37.65 -0.61
CA GLN A 45 -23.31 -37.48 0.13
C GLN A 45 -23.05 -37.31 1.65
N ALA A 46 -22.19 -38.13 2.23
CA ALA A 46 -21.84 -38.00 3.65
C ALA A 46 -21.15 -36.67 3.97
N ILE A 47 -20.29 -36.16 3.08
CA ILE A 47 -19.65 -34.83 3.23
C ILE A 47 -20.70 -33.73 3.13
N GLU A 48 -21.61 -33.82 2.14
CA GLU A 48 -22.68 -32.83 1.97
C GLU A 48 -23.60 -32.81 3.19
N ASP A 49 -24.07 -33.97 3.66
CA ASP A 49 -24.89 -34.05 4.87
C ASP A 49 -24.17 -33.52 6.12
N TYR A 50 -22.88 -33.82 6.27
CA TYR A 50 -22.07 -33.25 7.36
C TYR A 50 -22.01 -31.74 7.31
N LEU A 51 -21.69 -31.17 6.15
CA LEU A 51 -21.57 -29.72 5.97
C LEU A 51 -22.92 -29.01 6.19
N MET A 52 -24.00 -29.59 5.66
CA MET A 52 -25.36 -29.02 5.81
C MET A 52 -25.85 -29.09 7.26
N ASN A 53 -25.49 -30.11 8.03
CA ASN A 53 -25.80 -30.25 9.44
C ASN A 53 -24.85 -29.47 10.37
N ASN A 54 -23.70 -28.95 9.83
CA ASN A 54 -22.70 -28.18 10.59
C ASN A 54 -22.35 -26.88 9.89
N PRO A 55 -23.31 -25.93 9.72
CA PRO A 55 -23.06 -24.67 8.99
C PRO A 55 -22.00 -23.78 9.63
N SER A 56 -21.70 -23.96 10.94
CA SER A 56 -20.60 -23.30 11.63
C SER A 56 -19.23 -23.68 11.06
N LYS A 57 -19.07 -24.93 10.59
CA LYS A 57 -17.83 -25.40 9.99
C LYS A 57 -17.57 -24.77 8.62
N ILE A 58 -18.62 -24.54 7.84
CA ILE A 58 -18.53 -23.81 6.58
C ILE A 58 -18.08 -22.36 6.84
N ARG A 59 -18.70 -21.73 7.83
CA ARG A 59 -18.33 -20.33 8.21
C ARG A 59 -16.87 -20.26 8.66
N GLU A 60 -16.46 -21.12 9.58
CA GLU A 60 -15.07 -21.21 10.06
C GLU A 60 -14.09 -21.39 8.89
N ALA A 61 -14.38 -22.29 7.94
CA ALA A 61 -13.54 -22.52 6.78
C ALA A 61 -13.47 -21.28 5.85
N LEU A 62 -14.59 -20.59 5.63
CA LEU A 62 -14.63 -19.37 4.83
C LEU A 62 -13.88 -18.21 5.51
N GLU A 63 -13.99 -18.07 6.83
CA GLU A 63 -13.24 -17.06 7.59
C GLU A 63 -11.74 -17.33 7.53
N LEU A 64 -11.31 -18.59 7.68
CA LEU A 64 -9.89 -18.97 7.53
C LEU A 64 -9.39 -18.72 6.10
N ALA A 65 -10.15 -19.07 5.09
CA ALA A 65 -9.80 -18.84 3.68
C ALA A 65 -9.65 -17.34 3.40
N ALA A 66 -10.62 -16.51 3.85
CA ALA A 66 -10.56 -15.06 3.69
C ALA A 66 -9.34 -14.45 4.42
N GLN A 67 -9.03 -14.95 5.61
CA GLN A 67 -7.86 -14.52 6.38
C GLN A 67 -6.55 -14.86 5.65
N GLN A 68 -6.46 -16.07 5.10
CA GLN A 68 -5.31 -16.50 4.31
C GLN A 68 -5.13 -15.67 3.04
N GLU A 69 -6.21 -15.43 2.29
CA GLU A 69 -6.19 -14.56 1.11
C GLU A 69 -5.73 -13.13 1.45
N GLN A 70 -6.16 -12.60 2.59
CA GLN A 70 -5.73 -11.28 3.06
C GLN A 70 -4.24 -11.24 3.37
N ILE A 71 -3.70 -12.25 4.06
CA ILE A 71 -2.27 -12.36 4.37
C ILE A 71 -1.45 -12.44 3.07
N GLU A 72 -1.88 -13.28 2.13
CA GLU A 72 -1.20 -13.42 0.84
C GLU A 72 -1.27 -12.13 0.01
N ALA A 73 -2.41 -11.43 0.03
CA ALA A 73 -2.55 -10.14 -0.62
C ALA A 73 -1.61 -9.08 -0.03
N GLN A 74 -1.51 -9.00 1.30
CA GLN A 74 -0.57 -8.11 1.99
C GLN A 74 0.88 -8.44 1.63
N LYS A 75 1.24 -9.73 1.61
CA LYS A 75 2.58 -10.19 1.21
C LYS A 75 2.90 -9.80 -0.23
N ARG A 76 1.96 -10.00 -1.17
CA ARG A 76 2.15 -9.58 -2.58
C ARG A 76 2.38 -8.07 -2.70
N VAL A 77 1.60 -7.25 -1.97
CA VAL A 77 1.79 -5.78 -1.96
C VAL A 77 3.17 -5.42 -1.43
N PHE A 78 3.58 -6.01 -0.33
CA PHE A 78 4.89 -5.77 0.28
C PHE A 78 6.05 -6.12 -0.68
N GLU A 79 6.02 -7.30 -1.29
CA GLU A 79 7.04 -7.73 -2.26
C GLU A 79 7.03 -6.84 -3.51
N ASN A 80 5.86 -6.43 -3.98
CA ASN A 80 5.72 -5.55 -5.13
C ASN A 80 6.33 -4.17 -4.85
N TYR A 81 6.08 -3.59 -3.67
CA TYR A 81 6.66 -2.30 -3.28
C TYR A 81 8.19 -2.40 -3.12
N LYS A 82 8.70 -3.43 -2.47
CA LYS A 82 10.16 -3.67 -2.37
C LYS A 82 10.82 -3.79 -3.73
N LYS A 83 10.25 -4.59 -4.63
CA LYS A 83 10.77 -4.79 -5.99
C LYS A 83 10.83 -3.49 -6.79
N ASN A 84 9.84 -2.61 -6.63
CA ASN A 84 9.74 -1.36 -7.39
C ASN A 84 10.17 -0.13 -6.58
N TRP A 85 10.79 -0.32 -5.41
CA TRP A 85 11.15 0.77 -4.50
C TRP A 85 12.00 1.84 -5.14
N LYS A 86 12.99 1.46 -5.93
CA LYS A 86 13.86 2.41 -6.62
C LYS A 86 13.04 3.38 -7.47
N GLU A 87 12.15 2.87 -8.31
CA GLU A 87 11.30 3.69 -9.19
C GLU A 87 10.30 4.56 -8.42
N MET A 88 9.77 4.03 -7.30
CA MET A 88 8.88 4.80 -6.42
C MET A 88 9.60 5.97 -5.74
N SER A 89 10.82 5.74 -5.24
CA SER A 89 11.61 6.71 -4.48
C SER A 89 12.40 7.69 -5.34
N GLU A 90 12.57 7.40 -6.65
CA GLU A 90 13.14 8.34 -7.61
C GLU A 90 12.18 9.50 -7.88
N ALA A 91 12.75 10.71 -7.91
CA ALA A 91 12.00 11.95 -8.01
C ALA A 91 12.16 12.64 -9.37
N ASP A 92 12.68 11.95 -10.40
CA ASP A 92 13.01 12.56 -11.69
C ASP A 92 11.83 13.29 -12.35
N ASN A 93 10.61 12.79 -12.13
CA ASN A 93 9.37 13.39 -12.63
C ASN A 93 8.34 13.67 -11.52
N SER A 94 8.77 13.66 -10.26
CA SER A 94 7.86 13.82 -9.12
C SER A 94 8.39 14.86 -8.14
N PRO A 95 7.52 15.65 -7.51
CA PRO A 95 7.92 16.54 -6.44
C PRO A 95 8.55 15.78 -5.28
N PHE A 96 9.57 16.38 -4.67
CA PHE A 96 10.13 15.86 -3.43
C PHE A 96 10.68 16.99 -2.55
N VAL A 97 10.80 16.70 -1.26
CA VAL A 97 11.45 17.56 -0.27
C VAL A 97 12.40 16.73 0.59
N GLY A 98 13.39 17.38 1.17
CA GLY A 98 14.46 16.75 1.94
C GLY A 98 15.68 16.34 1.11
N PRO A 99 16.71 15.74 1.74
CA PRO A 99 17.93 15.32 1.08
C PRO A 99 17.67 14.20 0.05
N LYS A 100 18.36 14.24 -1.10
CA LYS A 100 18.21 13.21 -2.15
C LYS A 100 18.65 11.82 -1.68
N ASP A 101 19.66 11.77 -0.83
CA ASP A 101 20.33 10.60 -0.28
C ASP A 101 19.91 10.30 1.17
N ALA A 102 18.74 10.77 1.58
CA ALA A 102 18.22 10.53 2.92
C ALA A 102 18.13 9.02 3.24
N LYS A 103 18.51 8.65 4.47
CA LYS A 103 18.43 7.28 4.98
C LYS A 103 16.96 6.78 5.00
N VAL A 104 16.04 7.68 5.32
CA VAL A 104 14.60 7.41 5.34
C VAL A 104 13.94 8.18 4.21
N THR A 105 13.17 7.46 3.39
CA THR A 105 12.36 8.06 2.33
C THR A 105 10.92 7.60 2.48
N ILE A 106 9.99 8.56 2.42
CA ILE A 106 8.54 8.32 2.38
C ILE A 106 8.03 8.71 1.00
N VAL A 107 7.25 7.84 0.38
CA VAL A 107 6.53 8.10 -0.87
C VAL A 107 5.04 8.16 -0.56
N GLU A 108 4.38 9.23 -0.99
CA GLU A 108 2.94 9.39 -0.89
C GLU A 108 2.31 9.30 -2.29
N PHE A 109 1.41 8.33 -2.49
CA PHE A 109 0.46 8.35 -3.59
C PHE A 109 -0.84 8.96 -3.08
N PHE A 110 -1.31 10.02 -3.72
CA PHE A 110 -2.46 10.79 -3.25
C PHE A 110 -3.26 11.38 -4.40
N ASP A 111 -4.50 11.77 -4.14
CA ASP A 111 -5.37 12.48 -5.07
C ASP A 111 -5.94 13.74 -4.38
N PHE A 112 -5.88 14.87 -5.05
CA PHE A 112 -6.34 16.14 -4.49
C PHE A 112 -7.85 16.18 -4.16
N ASN A 113 -8.65 15.32 -4.81
CA ASN A 113 -10.08 15.18 -4.52
C ASN A 113 -10.38 14.14 -3.44
N CYS A 114 -9.36 13.47 -2.89
CA CYS A 114 -9.55 12.44 -1.87
C CYS A 114 -9.71 13.05 -0.47
N GLY A 115 -10.82 12.79 0.20
CA GLY A 115 -11.09 13.28 1.54
C GLY A 115 -10.11 12.76 2.62
N TYR A 116 -9.59 11.54 2.46
CA TYR A 116 -8.55 10.99 3.35
C TYR A 116 -7.19 11.66 3.12
N CYS A 117 -6.85 12.00 1.86
CA CYS A 117 -5.64 12.76 1.55
C CYS A 117 -5.72 14.17 2.14
N LYS A 118 -6.89 14.82 2.07
CA LYS A 118 -7.14 16.12 2.71
C LYS A 118 -6.93 16.07 4.24
N ARG A 119 -7.30 14.96 4.89
CA ARG A 119 -7.06 14.78 6.34
C ARG A 119 -5.60 14.48 6.67
N LEU A 120 -4.91 13.72 5.81
CA LEU A 120 -3.50 13.40 6.01
C LEU A 120 -2.59 14.62 5.82
N ALA A 121 -2.87 15.49 4.84
CA ALA A 121 -1.97 16.57 4.42
C ALA A 121 -1.48 17.46 5.58
N PRO A 122 -2.33 18.00 6.47
CA PRO A 122 -1.85 18.81 7.59
C PRO A 122 -0.97 18.02 8.57
N GLU A 123 -1.23 16.73 8.77
CA GLU A 123 -0.42 15.87 9.63
C GLU A 123 0.94 15.57 8.97
N LEU A 124 0.95 15.26 7.68
CA LEU A 124 2.17 15.03 6.92
C LEU A 124 3.03 16.31 6.85
N MET A 125 2.43 17.49 6.72
CA MET A 125 3.15 18.75 6.76
C MET A 125 3.86 18.99 8.10
N LYS A 126 3.26 18.57 9.23
CA LYS A 126 3.94 18.62 10.55
C LYS A 126 5.15 17.69 10.58
N VAL A 127 5.00 16.46 10.05
CA VAL A 127 6.11 15.48 9.95
C VAL A 127 7.24 16.02 9.07
N ILE A 128 6.94 16.60 7.91
CA ILE A 128 7.93 17.20 7.00
C ILE A 128 8.69 18.36 7.68
N LYS A 129 7.97 19.20 8.43
CA LYS A 129 8.60 20.31 9.17
C LYS A 129 9.54 19.82 10.27
N ALA A 130 9.20 18.70 10.93
CA ALA A 130 9.97 18.11 12.02
C ALA A 130 11.18 17.28 11.55
N ASN A 131 11.16 16.73 10.32
CA ASN A 131 12.15 15.76 9.83
C ASN A 131 12.86 16.28 8.57
N LYS A 132 13.81 17.19 8.71
CA LYS A 132 14.57 17.78 7.59
C LYS A 132 15.58 16.81 6.96
N ASP A 133 15.90 15.74 7.64
CA ASP A 133 16.80 14.66 7.23
C ASP A 133 16.07 13.51 6.49
N VAL A 134 14.74 13.57 6.37
CA VAL A 134 13.90 12.60 5.66
C VAL A 134 13.54 13.12 4.27
N LYS A 135 13.56 12.23 3.28
CA LYS A 135 13.06 12.52 1.92
C LYS A 135 11.58 12.17 1.81
N PHE A 136 10.78 13.10 1.32
CA PHE A 136 9.38 12.88 1.00
C PHE A 136 9.18 13.05 -0.50
N VAL A 137 8.63 12.04 -1.17
CA VAL A 137 8.33 12.03 -2.61
C VAL A 137 6.83 11.99 -2.80
N PHE A 138 6.32 12.84 -3.67
CA PHE A 138 4.88 13.01 -3.90
C PHE A 138 4.48 12.50 -5.29
N LYS A 139 3.54 11.59 -5.34
CA LYS A 139 3.02 10.95 -6.56
C LYS A 139 1.53 11.26 -6.71
N PRO A 140 1.16 12.43 -7.27
CA PRO A 140 -0.24 12.75 -7.50
C PRO A 140 -0.85 11.81 -8.53
N VAL A 141 -1.82 11.00 -8.11
CA VAL A 141 -2.67 10.21 -9.01
C VAL A 141 -3.97 10.97 -9.27
N THR A 142 -4.70 10.58 -10.31
CA THR A 142 -5.90 11.31 -10.75
C THR A 142 -7.13 10.40 -10.79
N PHE A 143 -7.22 9.45 -9.88
CA PHE A 143 -8.29 8.46 -9.79
C PHE A 143 -9.68 9.09 -9.59
N LEU A 144 -9.73 10.24 -8.91
CA LEU A 144 -10.94 10.97 -8.55
C LEU A 144 -11.12 12.24 -9.39
N GLY A 145 -10.53 12.29 -10.58
CA GLY A 145 -10.74 13.36 -11.54
C GLY A 145 -9.98 14.67 -11.25
N SER A 146 -8.91 14.63 -10.44
CA SER A 146 -8.12 15.82 -10.05
C SER A 146 -7.03 16.23 -11.05
N ILE A 147 -7.16 15.86 -12.34
CA ILE A 147 -6.09 16.03 -13.33
C ILE A 147 -5.60 17.49 -13.47
N GLN A 148 -6.49 18.47 -13.45
CA GLN A 148 -6.10 19.88 -13.58
C GLN A 148 -5.37 20.38 -12.33
N ILE A 149 -5.80 19.93 -11.16
CA ILE A 149 -5.15 20.26 -9.88
C ILE A 149 -3.74 19.62 -9.82
N ALA A 150 -3.62 18.35 -10.25
CA ALA A 150 -2.35 17.66 -10.32
C ALA A 150 -1.37 18.33 -11.30
N LYS A 151 -1.85 18.77 -12.47
CA LYS A 151 -1.04 19.55 -13.42
C LYS A 151 -0.56 20.86 -12.79
N ALA A 152 -1.43 21.59 -12.08
CA ALA A 152 -1.09 22.84 -11.43
C ALA A 152 -0.01 22.62 -10.34
N ALA A 153 -0.15 21.58 -9.51
CA ALA A 153 0.83 21.24 -8.49
C ALA A 153 2.19 20.83 -9.09
N LEU A 154 2.20 20.05 -10.17
CA LEU A 154 3.43 19.69 -10.88
C LEU A 154 4.08 20.91 -11.57
N ALA A 155 3.27 21.83 -12.13
CA ALA A 155 3.78 23.08 -12.68
C ALA A 155 4.38 23.99 -11.60
N ALA A 156 3.75 24.05 -10.42
CA ALA A 156 4.29 24.74 -9.25
C ALA A 156 5.60 24.10 -8.75
N ASN A 157 5.74 22.78 -8.85
CA ASN A 157 6.99 22.09 -8.53
C ASN A 157 8.16 22.57 -9.40
N LYS A 158 7.94 22.78 -10.70
CA LYS A 158 8.94 23.33 -11.62
C LYS A 158 9.41 24.73 -11.23
N GLN A 159 8.60 25.44 -10.48
CA GLN A 159 8.84 26.80 -10.01
C GLN A 159 9.22 26.85 -8.51
N GLY A 160 9.49 25.68 -7.89
CA GLY A 160 9.93 25.57 -6.49
C GLY A 160 8.85 25.84 -5.45
N LYS A 161 7.54 25.75 -5.84
CA LYS A 161 6.39 26.10 -5.01
C LYS A 161 5.42 24.93 -4.77
N PHE A 162 5.93 23.70 -4.84
CA PHE A 162 5.09 22.51 -4.70
C PHE A 162 4.37 22.43 -3.35
N LEU A 163 5.10 22.58 -2.23
CA LEU A 163 4.51 22.37 -0.90
C LEU A 163 3.43 23.39 -0.58
N GLU A 164 3.63 24.65 -0.98
CA GLU A 164 2.65 25.72 -0.78
C GLU A 164 1.34 25.40 -1.52
N VAL A 165 1.46 24.92 -2.77
CA VAL A 165 0.32 24.59 -3.62
C VAL A 165 -0.34 23.26 -3.17
N TYR A 166 0.47 22.28 -2.77
CA TYR A 166 0.00 21.00 -2.20
C TYR A 166 -0.86 21.24 -0.95
N GLU A 167 -0.33 22.01 0.02
CA GLU A 167 -1.05 22.33 1.26
C GLU A 167 -2.32 23.12 0.96
N ALA A 168 -2.26 24.13 0.08
CA ALA A 168 -3.39 24.97 -0.25
C ALA A 168 -4.55 24.17 -0.90
N PHE A 169 -4.26 23.28 -1.87
CA PHE A 169 -5.31 22.47 -2.50
C PHE A 169 -5.91 21.43 -1.56
N LEU A 170 -5.09 20.76 -0.73
CA LEU A 170 -5.58 19.70 0.15
C LEU A 170 -6.29 20.25 1.40
N THR A 171 -6.02 21.49 1.78
CA THR A 171 -6.76 22.17 2.86
C THR A 171 -7.93 23.01 2.37
N HIS A 172 -8.09 23.16 1.04
CA HIS A 172 -9.23 23.89 0.47
C HIS A 172 -10.55 23.20 0.79
N ASN A 173 -11.50 24.00 1.30
CA ASN A 173 -12.86 23.56 1.56
C ASN A 173 -13.72 23.74 0.31
N GLY A 174 -14.33 22.68 -0.15
CA GLY A 174 -15.21 22.69 -1.32
C GLY A 174 -14.54 22.14 -2.59
N GLN A 175 -15.20 22.38 -3.72
CA GLN A 175 -14.73 21.92 -5.02
C GLN A 175 -13.66 22.86 -5.57
N VAL A 176 -12.55 22.30 -6.05
CA VAL A 176 -11.49 23.07 -6.71
C VAL A 176 -11.84 23.17 -8.21
N ASN A 177 -12.29 24.35 -8.61
CA ASN A 177 -12.54 24.72 -10.02
C ASN A 177 -11.37 25.53 -10.60
N ALA A 178 -11.51 26.04 -11.81
CA ALA A 178 -10.45 26.79 -12.50
C ALA A 178 -10.08 28.08 -11.76
N GLU A 179 -11.05 28.78 -11.21
CA GLU A 179 -10.85 30.03 -10.46
C GLU A 179 -10.03 29.77 -9.18
N VAL A 180 -10.35 28.68 -8.46
CA VAL A 180 -9.59 28.28 -7.25
C VAL A 180 -8.16 27.88 -7.61
N ILE A 181 -7.96 27.19 -8.74
CA ILE A 181 -6.60 26.87 -9.23
C ILE A 181 -5.79 28.14 -9.45
N GLU A 182 -6.36 29.12 -10.14
CA GLU A 182 -5.69 30.40 -10.40
C GLU A 182 -5.40 31.17 -9.09
N GLU A 183 -6.35 31.17 -8.17
CA GLU A 183 -6.18 31.81 -6.87
C GLU A 183 -5.03 31.18 -6.08
N VAL A 184 -4.97 29.85 -6.00
CA VAL A 184 -3.90 29.13 -5.31
C VAL A 184 -2.53 29.42 -5.95
N ILE A 185 -2.46 29.39 -7.29
CA ILE A 185 -1.24 29.73 -8.03
C ILE A 185 -0.77 31.15 -7.69
N ARG A 186 -1.67 32.14 -7.73
CA ARG A 186 -1.37 33.54 -7.41
C ARG A 186 -0.92 33.71 -5.96
N ASN A 187 -1.62 33.05 -5.03
CA ASN A 187 -1.27 33.11 -3.59
C ASN A 187 0.08 32.45 -3.27
N ALA A 188 0.51 31.47 -4.08
CA ALA A 188 1.84 30.89 -4.02
C ALA A 188 2.93 31.80 -4.59
N GLY A 189 2.57 32.99 -5.11
CA GLY A 189 3.50 33.95 -5.71
C GLY A 189 3.94 33.60 -7.13
N LEU A 190 3.14 32.77 -7.83
CA LEU A 190 3.43 32.34 -9.20
C LEU A 190 2.62 33.17 -10.22
N ASP A 191 3.19 33.35 -11.41
CA ASP A 191 2.47 33.89 -12.55
C ASP A 191 1.47 32.89 -13.09
N VAL A 192 0.20 33.30 -13.22
CA VAL A 192 -0.89 32.41 -13.60
C VAL A 192 -0.76 31.95 -15.06
N ASP A 193 -0.42 32.87 -15.98
CA ASP A 193 -0.35 32.56 -17.41
C ASP A 193 0.86 31.70 -17.73
N GLU A 194 1.99 31.95 -17.09
CA GLU A 194 3.18 31.12 -17.20
C GLU A 194 2.91 29.71 -16.62
N THR A 195 2.31 29.64 -15.44
CA THR A 195 1.99 28.34 -14.83
C THR A 195 1.02 27.54 -15.69
N LYS A 196 0.00 28.17 -16.29
CA LYS A 196 -0.90 27.50 -17.25
C LYS A 196 -0.16 26.96 -18.47
N LYS A 197 0.82 27.68 -19.01
CA LYS A 197 1.65 27.18 -20.12
C LYS A 197 2.45 25.93 -19.69
N ILE A 198 3.04 25.97 -18.48
CA ILE A 198 3.75 24.82 -17.92
C ILE A 198 2.80 23.63 -17.72
N MET A 199 1.59 23.82 -17.18
CA MET A 199 0.57 22.78 -16.99
C MET A 199 0.27 22.01 -18.29
N GLU A 200 0.27 22.66 -19.44
CA GLU A 200 -0.01 22.05 -20.74
C GLU A 200 1.23 21.53 -21.47
N SER A 201 2.41 21.67 -20.87
CA SER A 201 3.65 21.17 -21.46
C SER A 201 3.68 19.64 -21.55
N ASP A 202 4.46 19.13 -22.50
CA ASP A 202 4.65 17.69 -22.66
C ASP A 202 5.40 17.07 -21.46
N GLU A 203 6.19 17.87 -20.75
CA GLU A 203 6.87 17.45 -19.54
C GLU A 203 5.88 17.09 -18.42
N ILE A 204 4.88 17.94 -18.18
CA ILE A 204 3.84 17.67 -17.17
C ILE A 204 2.96 16.48 -17.57
N LYS A 205 2.58 16.40 -18.85
CA LYS A 205 1.82 15.24 -19.36
C LYS A 205 2.58 13.94 -19.16
N LYS A 206 3.88 13.94 -19.49
CA LYS A 206 4.76 12.78 -19.31
C LYS A 206 4.92 12.43 -17.82
N ALA A 207 5.08 13.43 -16.95
CA ALA A 207 5.18 13.18 -15.51
C ALA A 207 3.93 12.50 -14.95
N LEU A 208 2.73 12.98 -15.34
CA LEU A 208 1.46 12.35 -14.93
C LEU A 208 1.30 10.94 -15.50
N SER A 209 1.66 10.73 -16.79
CA SER A 209 1.64 9.39 -17.40
C SER A 209 2.53 8.41 -16.64
N SER A 210 3.78 8.81 -16.37
CA SER A 210 4.73 7.97 -15.61
C SER A 210 4.23 7.63 -14.20
N ILE A 211 3.63 8.59 -13.49
CA ILE A 211 3.03 8.35 -12.17
C ILE A 211 1.85 7.36 -12.29
N THR A 212 1.01 7.54 -13.30
CA THR A 212 -0.14 6.66 -13.55
C THR A 212 0.32 5.23 -13.87
N GLU A 213 1.28 5.08 -14.78
CA GLU A 213 1.86 3.78 -15.16
C GLU A 213 2.50 3.08 -13.96
N LEU A 214 3.27 3.83 -13.15
CA LEU A 214 3.86 3.30 -11.92
C LEU A 214 2.77 2.85 -10.94
N SER A 215 1.74 3.68 -10.72
CA SER A 215 0.65 3.36 -9.78
C SER A 215 -0.11 2.09 -10.19
N GLN A 216 -0.31 1.87 -11.49
CA GLN A 216 -0.90 0.65 -12.02
C GLN A 216 0.03 -0.56 -11.85
N LYS A 217 1.32 -0.41 -12.21
CA LYS A 217 2.35 -1.45 -12.10
C LYS A 217 2.50 -1.98 -10.67
N ILE A 218 2.44 -1.09 -9.68
CA ILE A 218 2.57 -1.46 -8.26
C ILE A 218 1.21 -1.70 -7.59
N GLU A 219 0.13 -1.68 -8.35
CA GLU A 219 -1.23 -1.97 -7.90
C GLU A 219 -1.72 -1.04 -6.77
N ILE A 220 -1.51 0.28 -6.91
CA ILE A 220 -2.13 1.25 -5.99
C ILE A 220 -3.65 1.19 -6.16
N ARG A 221 -4.36 0.68 -5.15
CA ARG A 221 -5.82 0.46 -5.17
C ARG A 221 -6.61 1.55 -4.47
N GLY A 222 -5.93 2.42 -3.73
CA GLY A 222 -6.54 3.49 -2.97
C GLY A 222 -5.56 4.56 -2.55
N VAL A 223 -6.07 5.69 -2.14
CA VAL A 223 -5.30 6.84 -1.66
C VAL A 223 -5.88 7.39 -0.35
N PRO A 224 -5.06 7.93 0.56
CA PRO A 224 -3.60 7.99 0.43
C PRO A 224 -2.95 6.62 0.61
N THR A 225 -1.85 6.37 -0.13
CA THR A 225 -0.96 5.25 0.13
C THR A 225 0.41 5.81 0.48
N LEU A 226 0.89 5.48 1.67
CA LEU A 226 2.23 5.81 2.14
C LEU A 226 3.13 4.59 2.07
N VAL A 227 4.35 4.80 1.58
CA VAL A 227 5.39 3.76 1.53
C VAL A 227 6.68 4.32 2.12
N ILE A 228 7.23 3.66 3.13
CA ILE A 228 8.48 4.04 3.79
C ILE A 228 9.56 3.00 3.51
N ASN A 229 10.66 3.40 2.86
CA ASN A 229 11.77 2.50 2.51
C ASN A 229 11.34 1.18 1.85
N GLY A 230 10.30 1.25 0.99
CA GLY A 230 9.77 0.08 0.26
C GLY A 230 8.73 -0.73 1.03
N GLU A 231 8.32 -0.30 2.20
CA GLU A 231 7.34 -0.97 3.04
C GLU A 231 6.05 -0.14 3.15
N PRO A 232 4.86 -0.75 3.03
CA PRO A 232 3.61 -0.03 3.19
C PRO A 232 3.49 0.53 4.61
N LEU A 233 3.10 1.79 4.72
CA LEU A 233 2.86 2.47 5.99
C LEU A 233 1.36 2.79 6.12
N GLN A 234 0.69 2.10 7.02
CA GLN A 234 -0.73 2.33 7.31
C GLN A 234 -0.87 3.39 8.40
N ALA A 235 -0.76 4.66 8.02
CA ALA A 235 -0.89 5.78 8.95
C ALA A 235 -1.47 7.00 8.23
N ILE A 236 -2.38 7.69 8.89
CA ILE A 236 -2.97 8.96 8.45
C ILE A 236 -2.81 10.07 9.51
N GLU A 237 -2.03 9.82 10.55
CA GLU A 237 -1.78 10.74 11.66
C GLU A 237 -0.28 10.92 11.86
N GLN A 238 0.11 12.07 12.41
CA GLN A 238 1.50 12.42 12.65
C GLN A 238 2.25 11.38 13.50
N GLY A 239 1.67 10.95 14.61
CA GLY A 239 2.34 10.07 15.57
C GLY A 239 2.83 8.75 14.98
N PRO A 240 1.96 7.94 14.36
CA PRO A 240 2.38 6.69 13.71
C PRO A 240 3.40 6.90 12.59
N ILE A 241 3.30 8.00 11.82
CA ILE A 241 4.28 8.31 10.77
C ILE A 241 5.64 8.63 11.40
N GLN A 242 5.65 9.44 12.47
CA GLN A 242 6.87 9.78 13.20
C GLN A 242 7.54 8.55 13.80
N ASN A 243 6.78 7.67 14.45
CA ASN A 243 7.32 6.42 15.00
C ASN A 243 7.98 5.55 13.91
N ALA A 244 7.34 5.42 12.75
CA ALA A 244 7.91 4.67 11.63
C ALA A 244 9.21 5.27 11.09
N ILE A 245 9.36 6.60 11.13
CA ILE A 245 10.60 7.30 10.80
C ILE A 245 11.67 7.00 11.84
N ASP A 246 11.36 7.13 13.13
CA ASP A 246 12.31 7.00 14.23
C ASP A 246 12.87 5.57 14.33
N GLU A 247 12.07 4.55 14.02
CA GLU A 247 12.51 3.15 13.93
C GLU A 247 13.51 2.89 12.79
N ARG A 248 13.63 3.78 11.80
CA ARG A 248 14.47 3.60 10.61
C ARG A 248 15.67 4.56 10.54
N LYS A 249 15.77 5.51 11.47
CA LYS A 249 16.93 6.39 11.62
C LYS A 249 18.08 5.70 12.32
#